data_40b3ef960070629a16224f0cbd40644e
#
_entry.id   40b3ef960070629a16224f0cbd40644e
#
_cell.length_a   1.000
_cell.length_b   1.000
_cell.length_c   1.000
_cell.angle_alpha   90.00
_cell.angle_beta   90.00
_cell.angle_gamma   90.00
#
_symmetry.space_group_name_H-M   'P 1'
#
loop_
_entity.id
_entity.type
_entity.pdbx_description
1 polymer ?
#
loop_
_entity_poly.entity_id
_entity_poly.type
_entity_poly.pdbx_seq_one_letter_code
_entity_poly.pdbx_strand_id
1 'polypeptide(L)' 'MISILIDPDKASEKQIDALIGHPDFINVDFIFVGGSLVTDGNMNNCLRLIKKRTNKPIV' A
#
# COMPACT_ATOMS: atom_id res chain seq x y z
N MET A 1 12.10 -12.41 -4.29
CA MET A 1 10.74 -11.85 -4.19
C MET A 1 10.69 -10.83 -3.06
N ILE A 2 10.22 -9.64 -3.37
CA ILE A 2 10.16 -8.55 -2.40
C ILE A 2 8.71 -8.14 -2.21
N SER A 3 8.28 -8.02 -0.96
CA SER A 3 6.96 -7.51 -0.63
C SER A 3 7.09 -6.38 0.38
N ILE A 4 6.09 -5.50 0.40
CA ILE A 4 6.00 -4.45 1.40
C ILE A 4 4.67 -4.57 2.12
N LEU A 5 4.65 -4.12 3.36
CA LEU A 5 3.45 -4.12 4.18
C LEU A 5 2.98 -2.68 4.38
N ILE A 6 1.73 -2.43 4.06
CA ILE A 6 1.10 -1.14 4.30
C ILE A 6 0.00 -1.31 5.35
N ASP A 7 0.10 -0.54 6.43
CA ASP A 7 -0.91 -0.53 7.48
C ASP A 7 -1.88 0.62 7.19
N PRO A 8 -3.15 0.33 6.84
CA PRO A 8 -4.11 1.37 6.48
C PRO A 8 -4.38 2.37 7.61
N ASP A 9 -4.20 1.96 8.85
CA ASP A 9 -4.45 2.85 9.99
C ASP A 9 -3.33 3.86 10.19
N LYS A 10 -2.15 3.57 9.69
CA LYS A 10 -0.96 4.42 9.87
C LYS A 10 -0.51 5.11 8.60
N ALA A 11 -0.85 4.56 7.44
CA ALA A 11 -0.40 5.11 6.18
C ALA A 11 -1.29 6.25 5.73
N SER A 12 -0.68 7.43 5.53
CA SER A 12 -1.37 8.56 4.93
C SER A 12 -1.17 8.52 3.41
N GLU A 13 -1.94 9.33 2.69
CA GLU A 13 -1.79 9.45 1.24
C GLU A 13 -0.37 9.84 0.86
N LYS A 14 0.23 10.76 1.61
CA LYS A 14 1.61 11.19 1.37
C LYS A 14 2.60 10.05 1.54
N GLN A 15 2.40 9.22 2.54
CA GLN A 15 3.28 8.08 2.77
C GLN A 15 3.16 7.04 1.66
N ILE A 16 1.94 6.80 1.20
CA ILE A 16 1.70 5.88 0.10
C ILE A 16 2.35 6.41 -1.18
N ASP A 17 2.19 7.70 -1.46
CA ASP A 17 2.80 8.32 -2.63
C ASP A 17 4.33 8.24 -2.57
N ALA A 18 4.90 8.52 -1.41
CA ALA A 18 6.35 8.47 -1.24
C ALA A 18 6.88 7.05 -1.43
N LEU A 19 6.15 6.06 -0.91
CA LEU A 19 6.53 4.67 -1.03
C LEU A 19 6.50 4.21 -2.49
N ILE A 20 5.41 4.48 -3.18
CA ILE A 20 5.24 4.06 -4.57
C ILE A 20 6.18 4.83 -5.50
N GLY A 21 6.46 6.09 -5.19
CA GLY A 21 7.41 6.88 -5.96
C GLY A 21 8.87 6.60 -5.66
N HIS A 22 9.16 5.75 -4.68
CA HIS A 22 10.54 5.42 -4.34
C HIS A 22 11.18 4.61 -5.46
N PRO A 23 12.47 4.88 -5.82
CA PRO A 23 13.13 4.13 -6.90
C PRO A 23 13.15 2.62 -6.67
N ASP A 24 13.25 2.18 -5.43
CA ASP A 24 13.31 0.75 -5.11
C ASP A 24 11.95 0.06 -5.26
N PHE A 25 10.87 0.81 -5.41
CA PHE A 25 9.55 0.22 -5.56
C PHE A 25 9.44 -0.66 -6.81
N ILE A 26 10.25 -0.39 -7.82
CA ILE A 26 10.25 -1.17 -9.05
C ILE A 26 10.61 -2.64 -8.77
N ASN A 27 11.36 -2.89 -7.70
CA ASN A 27 11.77 -4.24 -7.30
C ASN A 27 10.73 -4.96 -6.45
N VAL A 28 9.67 -4.27 -6.03
CA VAL A 28 8.62 -4.87 -5.22
C VAL A 28 7.72 -5.71 -6.10
N ASP A 29 7.51 -6.97 -5.70
CA ASP A 29 6.68 -7.90 -6.47
C ASP A 29 5.21 -7.80 -6.10
N PHE A 30 4.90 -7.60 -4.83
CA PHE A 30 3.51 -7.45 -4.40
C PHE A 30 3.42 -6.67 -3.09
N ILE A 31 2.21 -6.23 -2.79
CA ILE A 31 1.91 -5.36 -1.66
C ILE A 31 0.96 -6.07 -0.72
N PHE A 32 1.32 -6.12 0.57
CA PHE A 32 0.40 -6.56 1.61
C PHE A 32 -0.27 -5.35 2.23
N VAL A 33 -1.58 -5.39 2.36
CA VAL A 33 -2.33 -4.36 3.06
C VAL A 33 -3.04 -5.00 4.23
N GLY A 34 -2.71 -4.56 5.43
CA GLY A 34 -3.33 -5.11 6.62
C GLY A 34 -2.74 -4.52 7.88
N GLY A 35 -3.45 -4.70 8.98
CA GLY A 35 -3.01 -4.25 10.29
C GLY A 35 -3.74 -5.04 11.36
N SER A 36 -3.36 -4.80 12.63
CA SER A 36 -3.94 -5.53 13.76
C SER A 36 -5.40 -5.17 14.00
N LEU A 37 -5.77 -3.93 13.68
CA LEU A 37 -7.14 -3.46 13.83
C LEU A 37 -7.47 -2.65 12.57
N VAL A 38 -8.22 -3.24 11.68
CA VAL A 38 -8.57 -2.59 10.43
C VAL A 38 -10.02 -2.12 10.50
N THR A 39 -10.22 -0.82 10.33
CA THR A 39 -11.57 -0.28 10.15
C THR A 39 -11.87 -0.30 8.65
N ASP A 40 -13.09 -0.66 8.31
CA ASP A 40 -13.47 -0.91 6.91
C ASP A 40 -13.19 0.28 5.99
N GLY A 41 -13.47 1.49 6.45
CA GLY A 41 -13.28 2.68 5.65
C GLY A 41 -11.82 2.92 5.29
N ASN A 42 -10.92 2.73 6.25
CA ASN A 42 -9.49 2.95 6.03
C ASN A 42 -8.91 1.93 5.06
N MET A 43 -9.33 0.69 5.18
CA MET A 43 -8.89 -0.37 4.27
C MET A 43 -9.29 -0.06 2.84
N ASN A 44 -10.55 0.30 2.62
CA ASN A 44 -11.05 0.59 1.29
C ASN A 44 -10.35 1.79 0.66
N ASN A 45 -10.15 2.85 1.43
CA ASN A 45 -9.45 4.04 0.94
C ASN A 45 -8.01 3.72 0.58
N CYS A 46 -7.33 2.97 1.43
CA CYS A 46 -5.94 2.58 1.20
C CYS A 46 -5.80 1.77 -0.09
N LEU A 47 -6.65 0.77 -0.26
CA LEU A 47 -6.64 -0.06 -1.46
C LEU A 47 -6.90 0.78 -2.71
N ARG A 48 -7.83 1.70 -2.64
CA ARG A 48 -8.17 2.56 -3.77
C ARG A 48 -6.99 3.44 -4.16
N LEU A 49 -6.33 4.03 -3.19
CA LEU A 49 -5.17 4.88 -3.42
C LEU A 49 -4.02 4.09 -4.07
N ILE A 50 -3.76 2.89 -3.56
CA ILE A 50 -2.70 2.06 -4.09
C ILE A 50 -3.02 1.64 -5.53
N LYS A 51 -4.24 1.21 -5.80
CA LYS A 51 -4.63 0.75 -7.13
C LYS A 51 -4.56 1.84 -8.17
N LYS A 52 -4.75 3.10 -7.78
CA LYS A 52 -4.61 4.22 -8.71
C LYS A 52 -3.18 4.47 -9.12
N ARG A 53 -2.23 4.08 -8.29
CA ARG A 53 -0.82 4.44 -8.47
C ARG A 53 0.04 3.30 -9.00
N THR A 54 -0.42 2.07 -8.88
CA THR A 54 0.36 0.91 -9.31
C THR A 54 -0.56 -0.22 -9.72
N ASN A 55 -0.05 -1.07 -10.61
CA ASN A 55 -0.74 -2.28 -11.05
C ASN A 55 -0.21 -3.53 -10.34
N LYS A 56 0.68 -3.35 -9.36
CA LYS A 56 1.25 -4.50 -8.66
C LYS A 56 0.17 -5.25 -7.88
N PRO A 57 0.31 -6.57 -7.72
CA PRO A 57 -0.68 -7.35 -6.96
C PRO A 57 -0.77 -6.89 -5.51
N ILE A 58 -1.98 -6.85 -5.00
CA ILE A 58 -2.27 -6.50 -3.61
C ILE A 58 -2.87 -7.72 -2.94
N VAL A 59 -2.30 -8.06 -1.80
CA VAL A 59 -2.76 -9.23 -1.03
C VAL A 59 -3.50 -8.79 0.23
#